data_f0c0a99dbe8aab7d8296864960761c9c
#
_entry.id   f0c0a99dbe8aab7d8296864960761c9c
#
_cell.length_a   1.000
_cell.length_b   1.000
_cell.length_c   1.000
_cell.angle_alpha   90.00
_cell.angle_beta   90.00
_cell.angle_gamma   90.00
#
_symmetry.space_group_name_H-M   'P 1'
#
loop_
_entity.id
_entity.type
_entity.pdbx_description
1 polymer ?
#
loop_
_entity_poly.entity_id
_entity_poly.type
_entity_poly.pdbx_seq_one_letter_code
_entity_poly.pdbx_strand_id
1 'polypeptide(L)'
;SPILLAVEKAYSYERKNEPYSAMAAQFKASLNIGDDIPCLKNGSRTFYLPQSAAQLVELKARYPQAHLVAGGTDFAIELSQNMLLPDIIISLSQTSELCTLKDNSGELHIGAALPYSQFIEAFYTYYPESKELFERLGSNQVRNSGTLGGSIGNASPIGDPAPLLIALNATLDLLSTAGTRTINVADYFVDYKKTVIKSDEVISKITVPKRLDSLKLACHKISKRFEDDISTVCLVLAIEQTQGVINNARCAMGGMAAIPKRATHIEQKLNAQPLQVSTFIDAASAINDDFAPMSDVRSSAHYRTTVSKNLLQRIGIEFCGAKPSSKNNNNIAITRISHASL
;
A
#
# COMPACT_ATOMS: atom_id res chain seq x y z
N SER A 1 -27.53 20.02 -15.94
CA SER A 1 -26.80 18.78 -16.11
C SER A 1 -27.74 17.61 -15.89
N PRO A 2 -27.70 16.54 -16.73
CA PRO A 2 -28.51 15.33 -16.53
C PRO A 2 -28.35 14.71 -15.14
N ILE A 3 -27.16 14.83 -14.53
CA ILE A 3 -26.90 14.35 -13.16
C ILE A 3 -27.69 15.17 -12.13
N LEU A 4 -27.72 16.50 -12.24
CA LEU A 4 -28.49 17.34 -11.31
C LEU A 4 -29.98 17.05 -11.41
N LEU A 5 -30.50 16.91 -12.65
CA LEU A 5 -31.91 16.54 -12.87
C LEU A 5 -32.23 15.13 -12.29
N ALA A 6 -31.31 14.18 -12.40
CA ALA A 6 -31.48 12.85 -11.81
C ALA A 6 -31.49 12.92 -10.28
N VAL A 7 -30.62 13.75 -9.68
CA VAL A 7 -30.60 13.97 -8.23
C VAL A 7 -31.88 14.66 -7.76
N GLU A 8 -32.30 15.76 -8.40
CA GLU A 8 -33.56 16.43 -8.07
C GLU A 8 -34.76 15.48 -8.15
N LYS A 9 -34.78 14.65 -9.21
CA LYS A 9 -35.83 13.65 -9.38
C LYS A 9 -35.77 12.57 -8.30
N ALA A 10 -34.58 12.10 -7.93
CA ALA A 10 -34.40 11.13 -6.85
C ALA A 10 -34.89 11.67 -5.50
N TYR A 11 -34.62 12.96 -5.20
CA TYR A 11 -35.11 13.61 -3.98
C TYR A 11 -36.63 13.85 -3.97
N SER A 12 -37.28 13.89 -5.13
CA SER A 12 -38.75 14.05 -5.22
C SER A 12 -39.54 12.77 -4.97
N TYR A 13 -38.87 11.62 -4.96
CA TYR A 13 -39.55 10.38 -4.57
C TYR A 13 -39.68 10.30 -3.06
N GLU A 14 -40.92 10.08 -2.57
CA GLU A 14 -41.12 9.71 -1.16
C GLU A 14 -40.25 8.50 -0.83
N ARG A 15 -39.41 8.66 0.21
CA ARG A 15 -38.71 7.51 0.80
C ARG A 15 -39.77 6.57 1.33
N LYS A 16 -40.15 5.56 0.55
CA LYS A 16 -40.83 4.41 1.11
C LYS A 16 -39.94 3.88 2.22
N ASN A 17 -40.47 3.72 3.42
CA ASN A 17 -39.76 3.03 4.51
C ASN A 17 -39.30 1.67 3.99
N GLU A 18 -38.03 1.65 3.59
CA GLU A 18 -37.47 0.53 2.86
C GLU A 18 -37.28 -0.65 3.80
N PRO A 19 -37.48 -1.87 3.31
CA PRO A 19 -37.35 -3.09 4.10
C PRO A 19 -35.93 -3.39 4.56
N TYR A 20 -34.98 -2.45 4.40
CA TYR A 20 -33.57 -2.62 4.80
C TYR A 20 -33.40 -2.93 6.28
N SER A 21 -34.25 -2.35 7.17
CA SER A 21 -34.25 -2.71 8.59
C SER A 21 -34.72 -4.15 8.83
N ALA A 22 -35.73 -4.59 8.09
CA ALA A 22 -36.21 -5.96 8.14
C ALA A 22 -35.21 -6.93 7.51
N MET A 23 -34.61 -6.59 6.38
CA MET A 23 -33.51 -7.35 5.76
C MET A 23 -32.28 -7.41 6.66
N ALA A 24 -31.90 -6.32 7.30
CA ALA A 24 -30.80 -6.30 8.26
C ALA A 24 -31.09 -7.17 9.49
N ALA A 25 -32.35 -7.18 9.98
CA ALA A 25 -32.78 -8.06 11.07
C ALA A 25 -32.77 -9.53 10.65
N GLN A 26 -33.28 -9.85 9.45
CA GLN A 26 -33.20 -11.21 8.89
C GLN A 26 -31.76 -11.65 8.67
N PHE A 27 -30.89 -10.76 8.16
CA PHE A 27 -29.45 -11.04 7.99
C PHE A 27 -28.79 -11.31 9.34
N LYS A 28 -29.03 -10.46 10.35
CA LYS A 28 -28.56 -10.71 11.72
C LYS A 28 -29.07 -12.02 12.31
N ALA A 29 -30.32 -12.37 12.06
CA ALA A 29 -30.90 -13.64 12.52
C ALA A 29 -30.32 -14.85 11.77
N SER A 30 -29.87 -14.68 10.51
CA SER A 30 -29.23 -15.75 9.73
C SER A 30 -27.74 -15.93 10.08
N LEU A 31 -27.15 -14.96 10.75
CA LEU A 31 -25.83 -15.13 11.36
C LEU A 31 -25.98 -16.15 12.48
N ASN A 32 -25.41 -17.32 12.30
CA ASN A 32 -25.35 -18.33 13.34
C ASN A 32 -24.40 -17.85 14.43
N ILE A 33 -24.90 -17.03 15.37
CA ILE A 33 -24.20 -16.58 16.58
C ILE A 33 -24.36 -17.68 17.62
N GLY A 34 -23.93 -18.89 17.29
CA GLY A 34 -23.67 -19.94 18.26
C GLY A 34 -22.33 -19.63 18.95
N ASP A 35 -22.08 -20.30 20.02
CA ASP A 35 -21.09 -19.98 21.08
C ASP A 35 -19.69 -19.58 20.68
N ASP A 36 -19.26 -19.59 19.38
CA ASP A 36 -17.86 -19.38 19.09
C ASP A 36 -17.56 -18.20 18.15
N ILE A 37 -17.91 -18.29 16.88
CA ILE A 37 -17.50 -17.29 15.88
C ILE A 37 -18.65 -17.04 14.91
N PRO A 38 -19.11 -15.79 14.72
CA PRO A 38 -20.15 -15.48 13.76
C PRO A 38 -19.80 -15.98 12.36
N CYS A 39 -20.72 -16.70 11.72
CA CYS A 39 -20.53 -17.20 10.37
C CYS A 39 -21.82 -17.23 9.56
N LEU A 40 -21.66 -17.14 8.23
CA LEU A 40 -22.71 -17.39 7.24
C LEU A 40 -22.38 -18.66 6.47
N LYS A 41 -23.38 -19.54 6.31
CA LYS A 41 -23.23 -20.78 5.53
C LYS A 41 -24.16 -20.75 4.32
N ASN A 42 -23.63 -21.15 3.17
CA ASN A 42 -24.42 -21.36 1.96
C ASN A 42 -23.91 -22.63 1.25
N GLY A 43 -24.63 -23.73 1.37
CA GLY A 43 -24.17 -25.03 0.91
C GLY A 43 -22.89 -25.46 1.63
N SER A 44 -21.83 -25.77 0.83
CA SER A 44 -20.53 -26.14 1.36
C SER A 44 -19.68 -24.92 1.77
N ARG A 45 -20.10 -23.69 1.44
CA ARG A 45 -19.31 -22.47 1.66
C ARG A 45 -19.61 -21.85 3.01
N THR A 46 -18.55 -21.38 3.66
CA THR A 46 -18.67 -20.70 4.96
C THR A 46 -17.88 -19.39 4.94
N PHE A 47 -18.54 -18.31 5.38
CA PHE A 47 -17.96 -17.01 5.58
C PHE A 47 -17.91 -16.72 7.08
N TYR A 48 -16.70 -16.62 7.65
CA TYR A 48 -16.49 -16.36 9.07
C TYR A 48 -16.21 -14.87 9.34
N LEU A 49 -16.68 -14.40 10.50
CA LEU A 49 -16.55 -13.00 10.97
C LEU A 49 -15.92 -12.99 12.38
N PRO A 50 -14.64 -13.35 12.55
CA PRO A 50 -13.99 -13.31 13.84
C PRO A 50 -14.00 -11.89 14.42
N GLN A 51 -14.33 -11.78 15.72
CA GLN A 51 -14.44 -10.50 16.43
C GLN A 51 -13.14 -10.13 17.16
N SER A 52 -12.25 -11.09 17.34
CA SER A 52 -10.96 -10.92 18.02
C SER A 52 -9.81 -11.60 17.28
N ALA A 53 -8.60 -11.15 17.56
CA ALA A 53 -7.39 -11.76 17.02
C ALA A 53 -7.25 -13.23 17.44
N ALA A 54 -7.69 -13.61 18.65
CA ALA A 54 -7.68 -14.98 19.12
C ALA A 54 -8.56 -15.88 18.25
N GLN A 55 -9.81 -15.46 17.98
CA GLN A 55 -10.72 -16.18 17.10
C GLN A 55 -10.18 -16.28 15.67
N LEU A 56 -9.54 -15.20 15.17
CA LEU A 56 -8.97 -15.16 13.83
C LEU A 56 -7.87 -16.20 13.66
N VAL A 57 -6.90 -16.25 14.57
CA VAL A 57 -5.77 -17.20 14.47
C VAL A 57 -6.22 -18.65 14.68
N GLU A 58 -7.23 -18.89 15.52
CA GLU A 58 -7.83 -20.21 15.69
C GLU A 58 -8.48 -20.68 14.38
N LEU A 59 -9.26 -19.82 13.72
CA LEU A 59 -9.84 -20.12 12.41
C LEU A 59 -8.76 -20.38 11.36
N LYS A 60 -7.71 -19.55 11.33
CA LYS A 60 -6.64 -19.69 10.36
C LYS A 60 -5.83 -20.98 10.56
N ALA A 61 -5.60 -21.39 11.81
CA ALA A 61 -4.98 -22.66 12.13
C ALA A 61 -5.88 -23.85 11.74
N ARG A 62 -7.20 -23.74 11.97
CA ARG A 62 -8.19 -24.76 11.59
C ARG A 62 -8.36 -24.89 10.09
N TYR A 63 -8.27 -23.76 9.37
CA TYR A 63 -8.47 -23.65 7.93
C TYR A 63 -7.30 -22.93 7.24
N PRO A 64 -6.12 -23.56 7.13
CA PRO A 64 -4.93 -22.92 6.56
C PRO A 64 -5.11 -22.42 5.12
N GLN A 65 -6.02 -23.02 4.35
CA GLN A 65 -6.35 -22.65 2.97
C GLN A 65 -7.45 -21.61 2.85
N ALA A 66 -8.03 -21.15 3.97
CA ALA A 66 -9.08 -20.14 3.93
C ALA A 66 -8.56 -18.82 3.32
N HIS A 67 -9.39 -18.21 2.47
CA HIS A 67 -9.14 -16.89 1.94
C HIS A 67 -9.38 -15.83 3.02
N LEU A 68 -8.33 -15.03 3.29
CA LEU A 68 -8.44 -13.88 4.18
C LEU A 68 -8.91 -12.67 3.37
N VAL A 69 -9.92 -11.97 3.86
CA VAL A 69 -10.47 -10.78 3.20
C VAL A 69 -10.54 -9.63 4.19
N ALA A 70 -9.79 -8.55 3.94
CA ALA A 70 -9.94 -7.30 4.67
C ALA A 70 -10.92 -6.37 3.94
N GLY A 71 -10.43 -5.49 3.05
CA GLY A 71 -11.27 -4.56 2.29
C GLY A 71 -11.92 -5.13 1.02
N GLY A 72 -11.52 -6.32 0.59
CA GLY A 72 -12.12 -7.03 -0.54
C GLY A 72 -11.85 -6.43 -1.93
N THR A 73 -11.13 -5.34 -2.06
CA THR A 73 -10.96 -4.59 -3.33
C THR A 73 -10.23 -5.39 -4.42
N ASP A 74 -9.30 -6.26 -4.04
CA ASP A 74 -8.59 -7.17 -4.95
C ASP A 74 -9.34 -8.51 -5.07
N PHE A 75 -9.82 -9.02 -3.95
CA PHE A 75 -10.56 -10.28 -3.89
C PHE A 75 -11.86 -10.25 -4.73
N ALA A 76 -12.55 -9.10 -4.78
CA ALA A 76 -13.73 -8.92 -5.63
C ALA A 76 -13.40 -9.08 -7.13
N ILE A 77 -12.18 -8.68 -7.56
CA ILE A 77 -11.71 -8.89 -8.92
C ILE A 77 -11.48 -10.38 -9.19
N GLU A 78 -10.89 -11.11 -8.24
CA GLU A 78 -10.69 -12.56 -8.36
C GLU A 78 -12.02 -13.31 -8.43
N LEU A 79 -13.01 -12.91 -7.63
CA LEU A 79 -14.36 -13.47 -7.70
C LEU A 79 -15.05 -13.22 -9.06
N SER A 80 -14.96 -11.99 -9.57
CA SER A 80 -15.71 -11.57 -10.75
C SER A 80 -15.03 -11.91 -12.07
N GLN A 81 -13.70 -11.83 -12.14
CA GLN A 81 -12.94 -12.05 -13.39
C GLN A 81 -12.39 -13.48 -13.48
N ASN A 82 -11.90 -14.03 -12.36
CA ASN A 82 -11.28 -15.36 -12.34
C ASN A 82 -12.26 -16.45 -11.89
N MET A 83 -13.52 -16.07 -11.58
CA MET A 83 -14.55 -16.99 -11.10
C MET A 83 -14.09 -17.82 -9.89
N LEU A 84 -13.21 -17.22 -9.05
CA LEU A 84 -12.75 -17.85 -7.83
C LEU A 84 -13.91 -18.02 -6.86
N LEU A 85 -14.17 -19.23 -6.41
CA LEU A 85 -15.25 -19.54 -5.49
C LEU A 85 -14.70 -20.34 -4.29
N PRO A 86 -14.07 -19.65 -3.31
CA PRO A 86 -13.49 -20.34 -2.16
C PRO A 86 -14.57 -20.97 -1.27
N ASP A 87 -14.27 -22.14 -0.72
CA ASP A 87 -15.18 -22.80 0.22
C ASP A 87 -15.21 -22.09 1.58
N ILE A 88 -14.07 -21.52 2.00
CA ILE A 88 -13.94 -20.83 3.28
C ILE A 88 -13.33 -19.45 3.08
N ILE A 89 -14.04 -18.45 3.57
CA ILE A 89 -13.60 -17.06 3.62
C ILE A 89 -13.60 -16.61 5.09
N ILE A 90 -12.53 -15.95 5.51
CA ILE A 90 -12.42 -15.32 6.83
C ILE A 90 -12.27 -13.81 6.62
N SER A 91 -13.26 -13.04 7.07
CA SER A 91 -13.23 -11.59 7.02
C SER A 91 -12.48 -11.02 8.21
N LEU A 92 -11.56 -10.10 7.94
CA LEU A 92 -10.79 -9.40 8.98
C LEU A 92 -11.49 -8.13 9.49
N SER A 93 -12.56 -7.70 8.83
CA SER A 93 -13.20 -6.39 9.04
C SER A 93 -13.83 -6.20 10.43
N GLN A 94 -14.10 -7.27 11.15
CA GLN A 94 -14.69 -7.26 12.49
C GLN A 94 -13.67 -7.61 13.59
N THR A 95 -12.43 -7.92 13.22
CA THR A 95 -11.36 -8.21 14.19
C THR A 95 -10.81 -6.90 14.73
N SER A 96 -11.29 -6.49 15.90
CA SER A 96 -11.07 -5.14 16.46
C SER A 96 -9.60 -4.77 16.57
N GLU A 97 -8.73 -5.69 16.95
CA GLU A 97 -7.29 -5.46 17.13
C GLU A 97 -6.59 -5.14 15.80
N LEU A 98 -7.12 -5.64 14.67
CA LEU A 98 -6.58 -5.39 13.34
C LEU A 98 -7.11 -4.09 12.71
N CYS A 99 -8.11 -3.45 13.32
CA CYS A 99 -8.73 -2.22 12.83
C CYS A 99 -8.31 -0.98 13.64
N THR A 100 -7.15 -1.01 14.29
CA THR A 100 -6.67 0.07 15.17
C THR A 100 -5.60 0.92 14.51
N LEU A 101 -5.57 2.20 14.90
CA LEU A 101 -4.48 3.12 14.67
C LEU A 101 -3.93 3.56 16.01
N LYS A 102 -2.62 3.41 16.24
CA LYS A 102 -1.96 3.88 17.48
C LYS A 102 -0.76 4.73 17.11
N ASP A 103 -0.78 5.95 17.60
CA ASP A 103 0.29 6.93 17.42
C ASP A 103 1.14 6.98 18.70
N ASN A 104 2.18 6.17 18.74
CA ASN A 104 3.09 6.06 19.88
C ASN A 104 4.26 7.05 19.75
N SER A 105 5.09 7.23 20.79
CA SER A 105 6.17 8.23 20.83
C SER A 105 7.23 8.08 19.71
N GLY A 106 7.49 6.87 19.22
CA GLY A 106 8.52 6.59 18.21
C GLY A 106 8.00 5.94 16.93
N GLU A 107 6.75 5.49 16.91
CA GLU A 107 6.21 4.62 15.86
C GLU A 107 4.72 4.87 15.63
N LEU A 108 4.30 4.69 14.37
CA LEU A 108 2.90 4.64 13.98
C LEU A 108 2.51 3.17 13.76
N HIS A 109 1.59 2.67 14.55
CA HIS A 109 1.07 1.31 14.43
C HIS A 109 -0.25 1.31 13.67
N ILE A 110 -0.29 0.63 12.54
CA ILE A 110 -1.46 0.54 11.65
C ILE A 110 -1.94 -0.90 11.64
N GLY A 111 -3.16 -1.13 12.10
CA GLY A 111 -3.80 -2.45 12.03
C GLY A 111 -3.97 -2.91 10.58
N ALA A 112 -3.74 -4.19 10.32
CA ALA A 112 -3.71 -4.71 8.94
C ALA A 112 -5.04 -4.62 8.20
N ALA A 113 -6.16 -4.58 8.93
CA ALA A 113 -7.50 -4.46 8.38
C ALA A 113 -8.06 -3.03 8.43
N LEU A 114 -7.26 -2.05 8.87
CA LEU A 114 -7.68 -0.64 8.89
C LEU A 114 -7.71 -0.08 7.47
N PRO A 115 -8.83 0.51 7.00
CA PRO A 115 -8.92 1.15 5.69
C PRO A 115 -7.93 2.31 5.50
N TYR A 116 -7.46 2.53 4.27
CA TYR A 116 -6.55 3.64 3.95
C TYR A 116 -7.09 4.99 4.43
N SER A 117 -8.37 5.28 4.19
CA SER A 117 -9.01 6.55 4.58
C SER A 117 -8.97 6.83 6.08
N GLN A 118 -8.73 5.84 6.93
CA GLN A 118 -8.73 6.01 8.38
C GLN A 118 -7.33 6.27 8.96
N PHE A 119 -6.25 6.06 8.20
CA PHE A 119 -4.90 6.28 8.72
C PHE A 119 -4.04 7.26 7.90
N ILE A 120 -4.37 7.52 6.63
CA ILE A 120 -3.51 8.32 5.75
C ILE A 120 -3.26 9.74 6.25
N GLU A 121 -4.22 10.38 6.90
CA GLU A 121 -4.02 11.71 7.47
C GLU A 121 -2.99 11.72 8.61
N ALA A 122 -3.03 10.71 9.50
CA ALA A 122 -2.02 10.53 10.53
C ALA A 122 -0.64 10.22 9.90
N PHE A 123 -0.63 9.45 8.81
CA PHE A 123 0.61 9.15 8.08
C PHE A 123 1.21 10.42 7.46
N TYR A 124 0.41 11.30 6.87
CA TYR A 124 0.86 12.57 6.28
C TYR A 124 1.49 13.52 7.31
N THR A 125 1.09 13.44 8.57
CA THR A 125 1.69 14.23 9.64
C THR A 125 3.20 13.97 9.77
N TYR A 126 3.63 12.72 9.53
CA TYR A 126 5.04 12.33 9.58
C TYR A 126 5.71 12.32 8.21
N TYR A 127 4.97 11.98 7.17
CA TYR A 127 5.49 11.75 5.82
C TYR A 127 4.64 12.47 4.78
N PRO A 128 4.62 13.81 4.76
CA PRO A 128 3.78 14.60 3.83
C PRO A 128 4.14 14.33 2.35
N GLU A 129 5.38 13.91 2.05
CA GLU A 129 5.80 13.57 0.70
C GLU A 129 5.08 12.33 0.14
N SER A 130 4.48 11.50 0.99
CA SER A 130 3.69 10.33 0.59
C SER A 130 2.27 10.69 0.12
N LYS A 131 1.83 11.94 0.31
CA LYS A 131 0.45 12.37 0.04
C LYS A 131 0.02 12.07 -1.39
N GLU A 132 0.79 12.53 -2.38
CA GLU A 132 0.47 12.28 -3.79
C GLU A 132 0.39 10.78 -4.11
N LEU A 133 1.27 9.97 -3.49
CA LEU A 133 1.28 8.52 -3.70
C LEU A 133 -0.04 7.88 -3.25
N PHE A 134 -0.52 8.22 -2.05
CA PHE A 134 -1.78 7.70 -1.53
C PHE A 134 -3.01 8.29 -2.21
N GLU A 135 -3.01 9.57 -2.57
CA GLU A 135 -4.12 10.19 -3.31
C GLU A 135 -4.31 9.55 -4.69
N ARG A 136 -3.23 9.07 -5.31
CA ARG A 136 -3.23 8.36 -6.59
C ARG A 136 -3.37 6.84 -6.46
N LEU A 137 -3.51 6.32 -5.24
CA LEU A 137 -3.74 4.90 -4.98
C LEU A 137 -5.22 4.58 -5.07
N GLY A 138 -5.67 4.10 -6.22
CA GLY A 138 -7.07 3.80 -6.46
C GLY A 138 -7.98 5.01 -6.29
N SER A 139 -9.28 4.77 -6.36
CA SER A 139 -10.31 5.79 -6.11
C SER A 139 -10.58 5.98 -4.60
N ASN A 140 -11.38 6.99 -4.25
CA ASN A 140 -11.86 7.16 -2.88
C ASN A 140 -12.61 5.91 -2.37
N GLN A 141 -13.40 5.26 -3.23
CA GLN A 141 -14.12 4.03 -2.90
C GLN A 141 -13.15 2.91 -2.55
N VAL A 142 -12.06 2.78 -3.33
CA VAL A 142 -11.00 1.79 -3.06
C VAL A 142 -10.31 2.11 -1.73
N ARG A 143 -9.98 3.36 -1.46
CA ARG A 143 -9.31 3.76 -0.19
C ARG A 143 -10.21 3.64 1.04
N ASN A 144 -11.53 3.74 0.88
CA ASN A 144 -12.48 3.54 1.97
C ASN A 144 -12.66 2.08 2.38
N SER A 145 -12.25 1.14 1.55
CA SER A 145 -12.34 -0.30 1.82
C SER A 145 -10.97 -0.96 1.87
N GLY A 146 -10.09 -0.67 0.92
CA GLY A 146 -8.76 -1.26 0.83
C GLY A 146 -7.91 -0.96 2.05
N THR A 147 -7.05 -1.92 2.43
CA THR A 147 -6.23 -1.84 3.63
C THR A 147 -4.75 -2.01 3.32
N LEU A 148 -3.91 -1.48 4.20
CA LEU A 148 -2.45 -1.61 4.04
C LEU A 148 -2.01 -3.07 4.14
N GLY A 149 -2.55 -3.81 5.13
CA GLY A 149 -2.27 -5.24 5.29
C GLY A 149 -2.76 -6.08 4.10
N GLY A 150 -3.92 -5.74 3.51
CA GLY A 150 -4.43 -6.38 2.30
C GLY A 150 -3.50 -6.16 1.09
N SER A 151 -3.02 -4.93 0.90
CA SER A 151 -2.08 -4.62 -0.19
C SER A 151 -0.75 -5.37 -0.04
N ILE A 152 -0.18 -5.43 1.16
CA ILE A 152 1.06 -6.17 1.43
C ILE A 152 0.82 -7.68 1.31
N GLY A 153 -0.29 -8.19 1.87
CA GLY A 153 -0.64 -9.62 1.81
C GLY A 153 -0.86 -10.13 0.39
N ASN A 154 -1.40 -9.29 -0.51
CA ASN A 154 -1.55 -9.61 -1.94
C ASN A 154 -0.21 -9.72 -2.68
N ALA A 155 0.87 -9.15 -2.14
CA ALA A 155 2.24 -9.22 -2.66
C ALA A 155 2.35 -8.84 -4.15
N SER A 156 1.60 -7.83 -4.59
CA SER A 156 1.67 -7.34 -5.96
C SER A 156 3.00 -6.62 -6.22
N PRO A 157 3.72 -6.93 -7.33
CA PRO A 157 4.96 -6.23 -7.69
C PRO A 157 4.76 -4.75 -8.04
N ILE A 158 3.50 -4.34 -8.24
CA ILE A 158 3.11 -2.98 -8.60
C ILE A 158 2.27 -2.30 -7.51
N GLY A 159 2.25 -2.86 -6.30
CA GLY A 159 1.60 -2.27 -5.13
C GLY A 159 2.42 -1.10 -4.59
N ASP A 160 1.91 0.13 -4.73
CA ASP A 160 2.63 1.36 -4.37
C ASP A 160 3.01 1.49 -2.88
N PRO A 161 2.22 0.97 -1.89
CA PRO A 161 2.60 1.07 -0.50
C PRO A 161 3.86 0.28 -0.12
N ALA A 162 4.14 -0.83 -0.83
CA ALA A 162 5.28 -1.69 -0.48
C ALA A 162 6.64 -0.97 -0.63
N PRO A 163 6.98 -0.28 -1.74
CA PRO A 163 8.21 0.51 -1.83
C PRO A 163 8.32 1.59 -0.75
N LEU A 164 7.20 2.25 -0.40
CA LEU A 164 7.19 3.25 0.67
C LEU A 164 7.56 2.64 2.02
N LEU A 165 6.90 1.55 2.40
CA LEU A 165 7.16 0.86 3.67
C LEU A 165 8.58 0.30 3.74
N ILE A 166 9.10 -0.25 2.63
CA ILE A 166 10.48 -0.75 2.54
C ILE A 166 11.48 0.40 2.76
N ALA A 167 11.31 1.53 2.07
CA ALA A 167 12.18 2.68 2.21
C ALA A 167 12.13 3.31 3.62
N LEU A 168 10.98 3.25 4.28
CA LEU A 168 10.79 3.72 5.66
C LEU A 168 11.23 2.70 6.72
N ASN A 169 11.78 1.54 6.32
CA ASN A 169 12.20 0.47 7.22
C ASN A 169 11.06 -0.02 8.14
N ALA A 170 9.84 -0.07 7.61
CA ALA A 170 8.68 -0.55 8.33
C ALA A 170 8.74 -2.06 8.59
N THR A 171 8.05 -2.51 9.63
CA THR A 171 7.96 -3.91 10.02
C THR A 171 6.53 -4.43 9.97
N LEU A 172 6.38 -5.74 9.85
CA LEU A 172 5.13 -6.48 9.91
C LEU A 172 5.11 -7.38 11.12
N ASP A 173 4.00 -7.39 11.83
CA ASP A 173 3.70 -8.42 12.81
C ASP A 173 2.86 -9.51 12.15
N LEU A 174 3.41 -10.72 12.14
CA LEU A 174 2.76 -11.95 11.69
C LEU A 174 2.29 -12.73 12.90
N LEU A 175 0.97 -12.88 13.02
CA LEU A 175 0.30 -13.45 14.18
C LEU A 175 -0.20 -14.87 13.84
N SER A 176 0.00 -15.80 14.76
CA SER A 176 -0.56 -17.17 14.73
C SER A 176 -0.94 -17.62 16.13
N THR A 177 -1.44 -18.85 16.28
CA THR A 177 -1.70 -19.47 17.59
C THR A 177 -0.43 -19.66 18.43
N ALA A 178 0.76 -19.71 17.80
CA ALA A 178 2.05 -19.78 18.49
C ALA A 178 2.56 -18.43 19.00
N GLY A 179 1.88 -17.33 18.68
CA GLY A 179 2.26 -15.97 19.04
C GLY A 179 2.56 -15.10 17.83
N THR A 180 3.27 -14.00 18.08
CA THR A 180 3.62 -13.00 17.06
C THR A 180 5.10 -13.05 16.74
N ARG A 181 5.46 -13.00 15.46
CA ARG A 181 6.83 -12.70 15.02
C ARG A 181 6.84 -11.43 14.19
N THR A 182 7.85 -10.61 14.37
CA THR A 182 8.05 -9.36 13.63
C THR A 182 9.12 -9.56 12.57
N ILE A 183 8.86 -9.07 11.36
CA ILE A 183 9.82 -9.07 10.25
C ILE A 183 9.87 -7.71 9.58
N ASN A 184 10.96 -7.39 8.88
CA ASN A 184 11.02 -6.21 8.04
C ASN A 184 10.15 -6.39 6.79
N VAL A 185 9.47 -5.34 6.33
CA VAL A 185 8.67 -5.40 5.09
C VAL A 185 9.54 -5.79 3.88
N ALA A 186 10.82 -5.38 3.88
CA ALA A 186 11.76 -5.73 2.82
C ALA A 186 12.01 -7.25 2.69
N ASP A 187 11.87 -7.98 3.79
CA ASP A 187 12.13 -9.43 3.86
C ASP A 187 10.84 -10.26 3.67
N TYR A 188 9.70 -9.61 3.48
CA TYR A 188 8.41 -10.28 3.35
C TYR A 188 8.22 -10.94 1.99
N PHE A 189 8.70 -10.30 0.91
CA PHE A 189 8.48 -10.73 -0.47
C PHE A 189 9.60 -11.66 -0.95
N VAL A 190 9.25 -12.83 -1.49
CA VAL A 190 10.22 -13.84 -1.95
C VAL A 190 10.27 -13.93 -3.47
N ASP A 191 9.10 -14.00 -4.12
CA ASP A 191 8.92 -14.13 -5.55
C ASP A 191 7.56 -13.57 -5.96
N TYR A 192 7.22 -13.59 -7.25
CA TYR A 192 5.93 -13.13 -7.74
C TYR A 192 4.78 -13.76 -6.95
N LYS A 193 4.02 -12.94 -6.22
CA LYS A 193 2.92 -13.36 -5.32
C LYS A 193 3.31 -14.43 -4.28
N LYS A 194 4.61 -14.55 -3.95
CA LYS A 194 5.11 -15.44 -2.90
C LYS A 194 5.74 -14.63 -1.77
N THR A 195 5.45 -15.03 -0.57
CA THR A 195 5.87 -14.34 0.66
C THR A 195 6.40 -15.34 1.69
N VAL A 196 6.99 -14.84 2.77
CA VAL A 196 7.49 -15.67 3.88
C VAL A 196 6.39 -15.98 4.91
N ILE A 197 5.15 -15.55 4.70
CA ILE A 197 4.04 -15.85 5.61
C ILE A 197 3.72 -17.34 5.60
N LYS A 198 3.54 -17.92 6.78
CA LYS A 198 3.15 -19.33 6.91
C LYS A 198 1.65 -19.49 6.72
N SER A 199 1.21 -20.70 6.44
CA SER A 199 -0.20 -21.00 6.16
C SER A 199 -1.16 -20.73 7.34
N ASP A 200 -0.65 -20.70 8.56
CA ASP A 200 -1.37 -20.45 9.81
C ASP A 200 -1.18 -19.01 10.32
N GLU A 201 -0.42 -18.17 9.62
CA GLU A 201 -0.15 -16.79 10.01
C GLU A 201 -1.09 -15.80 9.31
N VAL A 202 -1.30 -14.66 9.98
CA VAL A 202 -1.98 -13.48 9.43
C VAL A 202 -1.15 -12.22 9.68
N ILE A 203 -1.18 -11.26 8.76
CA ILE A 203 -0.62 -9.93 9.03
C ILE A 203 -1.58 -9.26 10.01
N SER A 204 -1.11 -8.91 11.20
CA SER A 204 -1.93 -8.26 12.21
C SER A 204 -1.70 -6.76 12.28
N LYS A 205 -0.46 -6.31 12.07
CA LYS A 205 -0.07 -4.91 12.24
C LYS A 205 1.11 -4.55 11.33
N ILE A 206 1.12 -3.32 10.87
CA ILE A 206 2.25 -2.66 10.22
C ILE A 206 2.78 -1.58 11.17
N THR A 207 4.07 -1.61 11.47
CA THR A 207 4.73 -0.60 12.28
C THR A 207 5.64 0.25 11.41
N VAL A 208 5.40 1.56 11.42
CA VAL A 208 6.19 2.54 10.65
C VAL A 208 6.93 3.42 11.65
N PRO A 209 8.28 3.47 11.62
CA PRO A 209 9.05 4.40 12.44
C PRO A 209 8.60 5.84 12.19
N LYS A 210 8.58 6.69 13.19
CA LYS A 210 8.34 8.12 13.00
C LYS A 210 9.55 8.78 12.36
N ARG A 211 9.26 9.85 11.61
CA ARG A 211 10.25 10.60 10.88
C ARG A 211 11.33 11.18 11.83
N LEU A 212 12.58 11.02 11.46
CA LEU A 212 13.70 11.76 12.03
C LEU A 212 13.84 13.12 11.31
N ASP A 213 14.27 14.16 12.02
CA ASP A 213 14.48 15.51 11.46
C ASP A 213 15.51 15.51 10.32
N SER A 214 16.48 14.59 10.38
CA SER A 214 17.51 14.42 9.35
C SER A 214 17.03 13.72 8.08
N LEU A 215 15.83 13.14 8.09
CA LEU A 215 15.32 12.33 6.99
C LEU A 215 14.80 13.22 5.86
N LYS A 216 15.29 12.97 4.64
CA LYS A 216 14.70 13.43 3.39
C LYS A 216 14.01 12.25 2.72
N LEU A 217 12.78 12.44 2.27
CA LEU A 217 11.97 11.44 1.60
C LEU A 217 11.50 11.95 0.25
N ALA A 218 11.57 11.10 -0.77
CA ALA A 218 10.95 11.34 -2.07
C ALA A 218 10.12 10.13 -2.47
N CYS A 219 8.89 10.37 -2.91
CA CYS A 219 7.96 9.36 -3.37
C CYS A 219 7.49 9.73 -4.78
N HIS A 220 7.83 8.92 -5.78
CA HIS A 220 7.46 9.17 -7.17
C HIS A 220 6.71 7.99 -7.76
N LYS A 221 5.52 8.28 -8.28
CA LYS A 221 4.68 7.33 -9.02
C LYS A 221 4.59 7.78 -10.48
N ILE A 222 5.00 6.90 -11.38
CA ILE A 222 4.83 7.08 -12.83
C ILE A 222 3.76 6.12 -13.32
N SER A 223 2.75 6.64 -13.97
CA SER A 223 1.62 5.91 -14.56
C SER A 223 1.17 6.57 -15.85
N LYS A 224 0.36 5.90 -16.66
CA LYS A 224 -0.16 6.44 -17.93
C LYS A 224 -1.22 7.52 -17.68
N ARG A 225 -2.04 7.35 -16.64
CA ARG A 225 -3.05 8.33 -16.19
C ARG A 225 -2.63 8.89 -14.84
N PHE A 226 -3.11 10.06 -14.50
CA PHE A 226 -2.76 10.68 -13.22
C PHE A 226 -3.44 9.97 -12.06
N GLU A 227 -4.75 9.78 -12.13
CA GLU A 227 -5.56 9.17 -11.07
C GLU A 227 -5.95 7.74 -11.41
N ASP A 228 -6.14 6.94 -10.39
CA ASP A 228 -6.72 5.59 -10.42
C ASP A 228 -6.05 4.69 -11.48
N ASP A 229 -4.73 4.72 -11.53
CA ASP A 229 -3.94 3.96 -12.49
C ASP A 229 -2.81 3.18 -11.81
N ILE A 230 -2.48 2.05 -12.41
CA ILE A 230 -1.41 1.18 -11.95
C ILE A 230 -0.05 1.80 -12.28
N SER A 231 0.86 1.79 -11.32
CA SER A 231 2.22 2.30 -11.51
C SER A 231 2.98 1.53 -12.58
N THR A 232 3.55 2.28 -13.51
CA THR A 232 4.63 1.78 -14.38
C THR A 232 5.90 1.59 -13.55
N VAL A 233 6.24 2.62 -12.76
CA VAL A 233 7.32 2.62 -11.76
C VAL A 233 6.82 3.37 -10.54
N CYS A 234 7.03 2.79 -9.37
CA CYS A 234 6.96 3.48 -8.09
C CYS A 234 8.35 3.49 -7.48
N LEU A 235 8.96 4.67 -7.28
CA LEU A 235 10.27 4.84 -6.69
C LEU A 235 10.13 5.63 -5.40
N VAL A 236 10.65 5.07 -4.32
CA VAL A 236 10.76 5.76 -3.03
C VAL A 236 12.21 5.75 -2.57
N LEU A 237 12.72 6.92 -2.22
CA LEU A 237 14.05 7.09 -1.68
C LEU A 237 13.98 7.88 -0.37
N ALA A 238 14.46 7.27 0.70
CA ALA A 238 14.67 7.87 2.00
C ALA A 238 16.18 7.98 2.26
N ILE A 239 16.65 9.15 2.64
CA ILE A 239 18.06 9.36 3.04
C ILE A 239 18.12 10.08 4.38
N GLU A 240 19.06 9.68 5.21
CA GLU A 240 19.50 10.45 6.38
C GLU A 240 20.84 11.11 6.05
N GLN A 241 21.02 12.35 6.48
CA GLN A 241 22.24 13.06 6.19
C GLN A 241 22.74 13.82 7.41
N THR A 242 24.06 13.93 7.55
CA THR A 242 24.73 14.74 8.55
C THR A 242 25.84 15.54 7.90
N GLN A 243 25.86 16.84 8.12
CA GLN A 243 26.87 17.76 7.57
C GLN A 243 27.06 17.65 6.03
N GLY A 244 25.96 17.40 5.31
CA GLY A 244 26.00 17.28 3.86
C GLY A 244 26.51 15.93 3.32
N VAL A 245 26.68 14.92 4.19
CA VAL A 245 27.02 13.54 3.81
C VAL A 245 25.83 12.63 4.02
N ILE A 246 25.53 11.78 3.04
CA ILE A 246 24.47 10.77 3.11
C ILE A 246 24.97 9.61 3.98
N ASN A 247 24.31 9.35 5.11
CA ASN A 247 24.75 8.31 6.05
C ASN A 247 23.92 7.01 5.94
N ASN A 248 22.66 7.13 5.55
CA ASN A 248 21.75 6.00 5.44
C ASN A 248 20.76 6.25 4.30
N ALA A 249 20.97 5.56 3.21
CA ALA A 249 20.07 5.59 2.06
C ALA A 249 19.27 4.28 1.99
N ARG A 250 17.97 4.40 1.81
CA ARG A 250 17.05 3.29 1.54
C ARG A 250 16.24 3.64 0.30
N CYS A 251 16.49 2.91 -0.78
CA CYS A 251 15.81 3.06 -2.06
C CYS A 251 15.00 1.82 -2.37
N ALA A 252 13.72 1.96 -2.63
CA ALA A 252 12.88 0.83 -2.99
C ALA A 252 12.05 1.15 -4.22
N MET A 253 11.82 0.14 -5.06
CA MET A 253 11.05 0.31 -6.29
C MET A 253 10.02 -0.80 -6.47
N GLY A 254 8.84 -0.38 -6.98
CA GLY A 254 7.80 -1.25 -7.52
C GLY A 254 7.74 -1.15 -9.04
N GLY A 255 7.31 -2.22 -9.71
CA GLY A 255 7.22 -2.31 -11.17
C GLY A 255 8.57 -2.56 -11.87
N MET A 256 9.64 -2.79 -11.14
CA MET A 256 10.99 -2.98 -11.66
C MET A 256 11.51 -4.43 -11.56
N ALA A 257 10.81 -5.29 -10.80
CA ALA A 257 11.12 -6.71 -10.61
C ALA A 257 9.83 -7.50 -10.37
N ALA A 258 9.94 -8.81 -10.15
CA ALA A 258 8.83 -9.67 -9.78
C ALA A 258 8.24 -9.35 -8.39
N ILE A 259 8.96 -8.61 -7.57
CA ILE A 259 8.58 -8.16 -6.23
C ILE A 259 8.94 -6.68 -6.03
N PRO A 260 8.27 -5.97 -5.12
CA PRO A 260 8.78 -4.71 -4.60
C PRO A 260 10.07 -4.99 -3.82
N LYS A 261 11.16 -4.31 -4.12
CA LYS A 261 12.44 -4.60 -3.46
C LYS A 261 13.34 -3.38 -3.31
N ARG A 262 14.33 -3.49 -2.43
CA ARG A 262 15.39 -2.49 -2.24
C ARG A 262 16.34 -2.49 -3.43
N ALA A 263 16.86 -1.30 -3.73
CA ALA A 263 17.91 -1.04 -4.72
C ALA A 263 19.28 -0.95 -4.02
N THR A 264 19.81 -2.10 -3.61
CA THR A 264 20.98 -2.15 -2.71
C THR A 264 22.25 -1.62 -3.32
N HIS A 265 22.47 -1.76 -4.63
CA HIS A 265 23.62 -1.19 -5.32
C HIS A 265 23.51 0.33 -5.45
N ILE A 266 22.31 0.86 -5.68
CA ILE A 266 22.03 2.29 -5.64
C ILE A 266 22.32 2.86 -4.24
N GLU A 267 21.83 2.18 -3.19
CA GLU A 267 22.06 2.58 -1.80
C GLU A 267 23.56 2.60 -1.44
N GLN A 268 24.32 1.60 -1.89
CA GLN A 268 25.79 1.54 -1.70
C GLN A 268 26.49 2.73 -2.36
N LYS A 269 26.04 3.15 -3.56
CA LYS A 269 26.61 4.31 -4.24
C LYS A 269 26.21 5.65 -3.63
N LEU A 270 25.13 5.71 -2.88
CA LEU A 270 24.68 6.92 -2.18
C LEU A 270 25.34 7.07 -0.81
N ASN A 271 25.51 5.97 -0.07
CA ASN A 271 26.01 6.00 1.31
C ASN A 271 27.47 6.49 1.38
N ALA A 272 27.77 7.27 2.41
CA ALA A 272 29.05 7.93 2.66
C ALA A 272 29.47 8.92 1.56
N GLN A 273 28.56 9.34 0.68
CA GLN A 273 28.83 10.32 -0.37
C GLN A 273 28.27 11.70 -0.02
N PRO A 274 28.84 12.77 -0.57
CA PRO A 274 28.30 14.12 -0.44
C PRO A 274 26.88 14.21 -0.99
N LEU A 275 26.02 14.97 -0.33
CA LEU A 275 24.67 15.29 -0.80
C LEU A 275 24.76 16.33 -1.92
N GLN A 276 25.01 15.88 -3.14
CA GLN A 276 25.11 16.69 -4.35
C GLN A 276 24.49 15.97 -5.54
N VAL A 277 24.06 16.70 -6.56
CA VAL A 277 23.33 16.16 -7.72
C VAL A 277 24.13 15.06 -8.45
N SER A 278 25.43 15.23 -8.61
CA SER A 278 26.30 14.24 -9.26
C SER A 278 26.27 12.87 -8.56
N THR A 279 26.18 12.84 -7.23
CA THR A 279 26.08 11.58 -6.46
C THR A 279 24.85 10.77 -6.88
N PHE A 280 23.71 11.41 -7.12
CA PHE A 280 22.50 10.72 -7.59
C PHE A 280 22.59 10.31 -9.06
N ILE A 281 23.28 11.07 -9.90
CA ILE A 281 23.56 10.70 -11.29
C ILE A 281 24.42 9.44 -11.32
N ASP A 282 25.49 9.41 -10.51
CA ASP A 282 26.37 8.26 -10.42
C ASP A 282 25.65 7.01 -9.85
N ALA A 283 24.84 7.21 -8.82
CA ALA A 283 24.03 6.13 -8.24
C ALA A 283 23.02 5.56 -9.24
N ALA A 284 22.45 6.40 -10.11
CA ALA A 284 21.51 5.95 -11.14
C ALA A 284 22.14 4.98 -12.16
N SER A 285 23.46 4.94 -12.29
CA SER A 285 24.16 3.97 -13.15
C SER A 285 23.97 2.52 -12.69
N ALA A 286 23.76 2.29 -11.37
CA ALA A 286 23.57 0.97 -10.77
C ALA A 286 22.15 0.38 -10.93
N ILE A 287 21.23 1.05 -11.63
CA ILE A 287 19.85 0.60 -11.76
C ILE A 287 19.73 -0.83 -12.34
N ASN A 288 20.61 -1.17 -13.29
CA ASN A 288 20.62 -2.46 -13.95
C ASN A 288 21.28 -3.57 -13.10
N ASP A 289 22.04 -3.19 -12.07
CA ASP A 289 22.62 -4.13 -11.10
C ASP A 289 21.55 -4.58 -10.08
N ASP A 290 20.58 -3.70 -9.83
CA ASP A 290 19.47 -3.98 -8.91
C ASP A 290 18.26 -4.59 -9.60
N PHE A 291 17.96 -4.24 -10.85
CA PHE A 291 16.68 -4.52 -11.49
C PHE A 291 16.81 -4.99 -12.94
N ALA A 292 15.96 -5.94 -13.32
CA ALA A 292 15.73 -6.41 -14.67
C ALA A 292 14.21 -6.35 -14.98
N PRO A 293 13.66 -5.16 -15.27
CA PRO A 293 12.23 -5.02 -15.48
C PRO A 293 11.76 -5.73 -16.76
N MET A 294 10.51 -6.19 -16.74
CA MET A 294 9.86 -6.77 -17.91
C MET A 294 9.16 -5.72 -18.75
N SER A 295 9.01 -6.01 -20.05
CA SER A 295 8.06 -5.30 -20.92
C SER A 295 6.67 -5.92 -20.81
N ASP A 296 5.65 -5.10 -20.63
CA ASP A 296 4.25 -5.51 -20.57
C ASP A 296 3.34 -4.48 -21.26
N VAL A 297 2.02 -4.67 -21.15
CA VAL A 297 1.01 -3.76 -21.73
C VAL A 297 1.10 -2.32 -21.19
N ARG A 298 1.73 -2.11 -20.04
CA ARG A 298 1.88 -0.79 -19.40
C ARG A 298 3.10 -0.06 -19.92
N SER A 299 4.23 -0.77 -20.11
CA SER A 299 5.47 -0.13 -20.50
C SER A 299 6.54 -1.12 -20.95
N SER A 300 7.52 -0.63 -21.72
CA SER A 300 8.72 -1.39 -22.06
C SER A 300 9.73 -1.40 -20.90
N ALA A 301 10.56 -2.46 -20.83
CA ALA A 301 11.67 -2.55 -19.89
C ALA A 301 12.64 -1.34 -20.02
N HIS A 302 12.91 -0.93 -21.29
CA HIS A 302 13.75 0.23 -21.56
C HIS A 302 13.19 1.53 -20.95
N TYR A 303 11.87 1.77 -21.11
CA TYR A 303 11.23 2.95 -20.52
C TYR A 303 11.29 2.92 -18.99
N ARG A 304 11.00 1.77 -18.36
CA ARG A 304 11.06 1.61 -16.90
C ARG A 304 12.46 1.95 -16.37
N THR A 305 13.51 1.42 -17.01
CA THR A 305 14.91 1.71 -16.66
C THR A 305 15.26 3.18 -16.85
N THR A 306 14.89 3.77 -17.99
CA THR A 306 15.21 5.17 -18.31
C THR A 306 14.50 6.12 -17.35
N VAL A 307 13.21 5.92 -17.09
CA VAL A 307 12.46 6.81 -16.18
C VAL A 307 12.96 6.68 -14.75
N SER A 308 13.35 5.49 -14.29
CA SER A 308 13.92 5.28 -12.96
C SER A 308 15.25 6.03 -12.77
N LYS A 309 16.13 6.00 -13.79
CA LYS A 309 17.37 6.82 -13.79
C LYS A 309 17.06 8.31 -13.70
N ASN A 310 16.12 8.79 -14.49
CA ASN A 310 15.72 10.20 -14.49
C ASN A 310 15.07 10.62 -13.17
N LEU A 311 14.31 9.73 -12.52
CA LEU A 311 13.73 9.99 -11.19
C LEU A 311 14.82 10.13 -10.12
N LEU A 312 15.85 9.28 -10.13
CA LEU A 312 16.98 9.42 -9.20
C LEU A 312 17.71 10.76 -9.38
N GLN A 313 17.97 11.18 -10.62
CA GLN A 313 18.56 12.50 -10.89
C GLN A 313 17.66 13.63 -10.41
N ARG A 314 16.35 13.54 -10.65
CA ARG A 314 15.36 14.50 -10.18
C ARG A 314 15.37 14.60 -8.65
N ILE A 315 15.38 13.48 -7.94
CA ILE A 315 15.46 13.46 -6.48
C ILE A 315 16.75 14.14 -5.99
N GLY A 316 17.88 13.93 -6.68
CA GLY A 316 19.11 14.65 -6.38
C GLY A 316 18.95 16.17 -6.47
N ILE A 317 18.27 16.67 -7.50
CA ILE A 317 17.96 18.10 -7.65
C ILE A 317 17.04 18.58 -6.52
N GLU A 318 16.00 17.83 -6.21
CA GLU A 318 15.03 18.15 -5.15
C GLU A 318 15.71 18.21 -3.76
N PHE A 319 16.55 17.22 -3.44
CA PHE A 319 17.21 17.13 -2.13
C PHE A 319 18.33 18.14 -1.93
N CYS A 320 19.00 18.53 -3.00
CA CYS A 320 20.05 19.55 -2.96
C CYS A 320 19.51 20.99 -3.03
N GLY A 321 18.19 21.19 -3.20
CA GLY A 321 17.58 22.52 -3.32
C GLY A 321 18.05 23.29 -4.56
N ALA A 322 18.60 22.61 -5.56
CA ALA A 322 19.03 23.22 -6.80
C ALA A 322 17.80 23.76 -7.56
N LYS A 323 17.75 25.08 -7.77
CA LYS A 323 16.74 25.67 -8.65
C LYS A 323 16.99 25.16 -10.07
N PRO A 324 15.94 24.79 -10.83
CA PRO A 324 16.09 24.44 -12.24
C PRO A 324 16.79 25.60 -12.94
N SER A 325 17.81 25.30 -13.76
CA SER A 325 18.50 26.34 -14.51
C SER A 325 17.49 27.09 -15.37
N SER A 326 17.49 28.41 -15.32
CA SER A 326 16.54 29.30 -16.00
C SER A 326 16.52 29.19 -17.54
N LYS A 327 17.34 28.35 -18.14
CA LYS A 327 17.38 28.11 -19.58
C LYS A 327 16.41 27.05 -20.08
N ASN A 328 15.88 26.21 -19.22
CA ASN A 328 14.77 25.32 -19.52
C ASN A 328 13.66 25.60 -18.50
N ASN A 329 12.70 26.40 -18.91
CA ASN A 329 11.43 26.64 -18.18
C ASN A 329 10.57 25.38 -18.02
N ASN A 330 11.16 24.20 -18.15
CA ASN A 330 10.54 22.94 -17.82
C ASN A 330 10.54 22.82 -16.30
N ASN A 331 9.48 23.36 -15.71
CA ASN A 331 9.12 23.10 -14.32
C ASN A 331 9.34 21.64 -13.99
N ILE A 332 10.13 21.37 -12.95
CA ILE A 332 10.21 20.05 -12.32
C ILE A 332 8.80 19.54 -11.93
N ALA A 333 7.86 20.45 -11.83
CA ALA A 333 6.42 20.23 -11.59
C ALA A 333 5.58 19.84 -12.82
N ILE A 334 6.16 19.42 -13.95
CA ILE A 334 5.39 19.09 -15.17
C ILE A 334 4.37 17.95 -14.96
N THR A 335 4.50 17.17 -13.91
CA THR A 335 3.50 16.16 -13.52
C THR A 335 2.54 16.61 -12.43
N ARG A 336 2.74 17.79 -11.82
CA ARG A 336 1.82 18.37 -10.85
C ARG A 336 1.00 19.43 -11.52
N ILE A 337 -0.23 19.11 -11.91
CA ILE A 337 -1.26 20.11 -12.11
C ILE A 337 -1.51 20.70 -10.72
N SER A 338 -1.02 21.90 -10.46
CA SER A 338 -1.36 22.59 -9.22
C SER A 338 -2.84 22.90 -9.27
N HIS A 339 -3.66 22.28 -8.43
CA HIS A 339 -5.06 22.62 -8.22
C HIS A 339 -5.26 23.99 -7.56
N ALA A 340 -4.26 24.86 -7.59
CA ALA A 340 -4.31 26.19 -6.96
C ALA A 340 -5.03 27.25 -7.77
N SER A 341 -5.80 26.87 -8.81
CA SER A 341 -6.59 27.84 -9.61
C SER A 341 -7.77 27.16 -10.29
N LEU A 342 -8.72 26.70 -9.51
CA LEU A 342 -10.11 26.53 -9.94
C LEU A 342 -11.02 27.20 -8.92
#